data_8a8ca2586d4caf80dfe4ec6c67fc9140
#
_entry.id   8a8ca2586d4caf80dfe4ec6c67fc9140
#
_cell.length_a   1.000
_cell.length_b   1.000
_cell.length_c   1.000
_cell.angle_alpha   90.00
_cell.angle_beta   90.00
_cell.angle_gamma   90.00
#
_symmetry.space_group_name_H-M   'P 1'
#
loop_
_entity.id
_entity.type
_entity.pdbx_description
1 polymer ?
#
loop_
_entity_poly.entity_id
_entity_poly.type
_entity_poly.pdbx_seq_one_letter_code
_entity_poly.pdbx_strand_id
1 'polypeptide(L)'
;MQVIGKVFIREPWAREIVQNRKTIETAHISLPVRFAGFWLHVQNEQREIIGAVKFKGFKRYHAVEPFDDDFKRHRVMIDSPYHYLNRKRCFGWLVDDAVDFDEPLKAQPMKSQFRLETY
;
A
#
# COMPACT_ATOMS: atom_id res chain seq x y z
N MET A 1 5.30 11.85 15.00
CA MET A 1 4.41 11.14 14.06
C MET A 1 3.38 10.37 14.88
N GLN A 2 2.11 10.67 14.69
CA GLN A 2 1.04 9.89 15.31
C GLN A 2 0.54 8.86 14.31
N VAL A 3 0.70 7.58 14.63
CA VAL A 3 0.28 6.47 13.79
C VAL A 3 -1.06 5.96 14.30
N ILE A 4 -2.07 5.94 13.45
CA ILE A 4 -3.44 5.59 13.85
C ILE A 4 -3.80 4.13 13.61
N GLY A 5 -2.97 3.41 12.86
CA GLY A 5 -3.25 2.03 12.50
C GLY A 5 -2.14 1.45 11.66
N LYS A 6 -2.46 0.38 10.94
CA LYS A 6 -1.49 -0.28 10.07
C LYS A 6 -2.12 -0.77 8.79
N VAL A 7 -1.28 -0.89 7.75
CA VAL A 7 -1.62 -1.44 6.45
C VAL A 7 -0.72 -2.63 6.16
N PHE A 8 -1.31 -3.72 5.66
CA PHE A 8 -0.55 -4.89 5.22
C PHE A 8 -0.14 -4.72 3.76
N ILE A 9 1.17 -4.80 3.50
CA ILE A 9 1.73 -4.73 2.14
C ILE A 9 2.79 -5.83 2.02
N ARG A 10 2.68 -6.66 0.98
CA ARG A 10 3.64 -7.73 0.74
C ARG A 10 4.97 -7.19 0.24
N GLU A 11 6.05 -7.91 0.54
CA GLU A 11 7.33 -7.66 -0.11
C GLU A 11 7.30 -8.15 -1.56
N PRO A 12 8.00 -7.50 -2.49
CA PRO A 12 8.96 -6.41 -2.25
C PRO A 12 8.32 -5.02 -2.15
N TRP A 13 6.99 -4.90 -2.36
CA TRP A 13 6.32 -3.61 -2.46
C TRP A 13 6.31 -2.83 -1.14
N ALA A 14 6.26 -3.55 0.00
CA ALA A 14 6.33 -2.87 1.30
C ALA A 14 7.60 -2.03 1.43
N ARG A 15 8.76 -2.62 1.12
CA ARG A 15 10.04 -1.90 1.17
C ARG A 15 10.10 -0.81 0.13
N GLU A 16 9.59 -1.05 -1.06
CA GLU A 16 9.59 -0.04 -2.12
C GLU A 16 8.75 1.20 -1.74
N ILE A 17 7.65 1.00 -1.02
CA ILE A 17 6.84 2.12 -0.54
C ILE A 17 7.58 2.93 0.52
N VAL A 18 8.12 2.27 1.55
CA VAL A 18 8.78 3.01 2.64
C VAL A 18 10.07 3.67 2.18
N GLN A 19 10.69 3.18 1.10
CA GLN A 19 11.88 3.78 0.49
C GLN A 19 11.54 4.78 -0.63
N ASN A 20 10.29 5.14 -0.79
CA ASN A 20 9.83 6.14 -1.77
C ASN A 20 10.08 5.77 -3.24
N ARG A 21 10.25 4.48 -3.56
CA ARG A 21 10.36 4.01 -4.95
C ARG A 21 9.01 3.68 -5.57
N LYS A 22 8.05 3.26 -4.75
CA LYS A 22 6.67 2.97 -5.17
C LYS A 22 5.77 4.02 -4.53
N THR A 23 5.01 4.74 -5.35
CA THR A 23 4.16 5.86 -4.90
C THR A 23 2.67 5.60 -5.09
N ILE A 24 2.29 4.44 -5.60
CA ILE A 24 0.91 3.98 -5.69
C ILE A 24 0.86 2.54 -5.19
N GLU A 25 0.04 2.29 -4.17
CA GLU A 25 -0.29 0.94 -3.72
C GLU A 25 -1.57 0.47 -4.40
N THR A 26 -1.54 -0.69 -5.04
CA THR A 26 -2.71 -1.20 -5.74
C THR A 26 -3.58 -2.04 -4.82
N ALA A 27 -4.90 -1.92 -4.98
CA ALA A 27 -5.86 -2.60 -4.13
C ALA A 27 -7.14 -2.90 -4.91
N HIS A 28 -7.98 -3.79 -4.36
CA HIS A 28 -9.27 -4.11 -4.94
C HIS A 28 -10.41 -3.28 -4.34
N ILE A 29 -10.11 -2.44 -3.37
CA ILE A 29 -11.06 -1.50 -2.76
C ILE A 29 -10.48 -0.09 -2.80
N SER A 30 -11.37 0.91 -2.73
CA SER A 30 -10.94 2.29 -2.53
C SER A 30 -10.36 2.46 -1.13
N LEU A 31 -9.50 3.46 -0.96
CA LEU A 31 -8.97 3.80 0.36
C LEU A 31 -10.11 4.36 1.22
N PRO A 32 -10.43 3.73 2.37
CA PRO A 32 -11.46 4.31 3.25
C PRO A 32 -11.04 5.69 3.73
N VAL A 33 -11.99 6.62 3.73
CA VAL A 33 -11.72 8.03 4.02
C VAL A 33 -11.08 8.23 5.41
N ARG A 34 -11.40 7.36 6.36
CA ARG A 34 -10.84 7.46 7.73
C ARG A 34 -9.34 7.20 7.80
N PHE A 35 -8.75 6.61 6.76
CA PHE A 35 -7.30 6.36 6.69
C PHE A 35 -6.57 7.42 5.87
N ALA A 36 -7.28 8.22 5.07
CA ALA A 36 -6.64 9.22 4.22
C ALA A 36 -6.05 10.36 5.06
N GLY A 37 -4.80 10.72 4.78
CA GLY A 37 -4.12 11.81 5.46
C GLY A 37 -3.53 11.45 6.82
N PHE A 38 -3.55 10.19 7.22
CA PHE A 38 -3.02 9.74 8.50
C PHE A 38 -1.86 8.75 8.30
N TRP A 39 -0.93 8.75 9.25
CA TRP A 39 0.18 7.80 9.24
C TRP A 39 -0.32 6.40 9.60
N LEU A 40 0.13 5.41 8.82
CA LEU A 40 -0.13 3.99 9.03
C LEU A 40 1.21 3.26 9.06
N HIS A 41 1.39 2.35 10.01
CA HIS A 41 2.52 1.42 9.97
C HIS A 41 2.38 0.52 8.75
N VAL A 42 3.51 0.21 8.10
CA VAL A 42 3.56 -0.76 7.00
C VAL A 42 4.03 -2.10 7.55
N GLN A 43 3.12 -3.09 7.57
CA GLN A 43 3.40 -4.45 8.02
C GLN A 43 3.51 -5.37 6.81
N ASN A 44 4.57 -6.19 6.79
CA ASN A 44 4.76 -7.19 5.72
C ASN A 44 4.31 -8.58 6.17
N GLU A 45 4.49 -9.59 5.29
CA GLU A 45 4.09 -10.97 5.56
C GLU A 45 4.98 -11.67 6.60
N GLN A 46 6.15 -11.14 6.90
CA GLN A 46 7.02 -11.65 7.98
C GLN A 46 6.62 -11.09 9.35
N ARG A 47 5.49 -10.42 9.46
CA ARG A 47 5.02 -9.77 10.69
C ARG A 47 6.02 -8.74 11.21
N GLU A 48 6.59 -7.98 10.30
CA GLU A 48 7.47 -6.87 10.62
C GLU A 48 6.81 -5.56 10.23
N ILE A 49 6.91 -4.56 11.09
CA ILE A 49 6.60 -3.18 10.76
C ILE A 49 7.91 -2.55 10.32
N ILE A 50 8.02 -2.25 9.02
CA ILE A 50 9.27 -1.78 8.42
C ILE A 50 9.31 -0.27 8.21
N GLY A 51 8.19 0.40 8.42
CA GLY A 51 8.10 1.84 8.25
C GLY A 51 6.68 2.33 8.41
N ALA A 52 6.41 3.52 7.90
CA ALA A 52 5.10 4.11 7.92
C ALA A 52 4.81 4.80 6.59
N VAL A 53 3.53 4.90 6.25
CA VAL A 53 3.06 5.54 5.02
C VAL A 53 1.85 6.40 5.32
N LYS A 54 1.71 7.49 4.57
CA LYS A 54 0.52 8.33 4.59
C LYS A 54 -0.03 8.39 3.17
N PHE A 55 -1.30 7.99 2.99
CA PHE A 55 -1.98 8.09 1.70
C PHE A 55 -2.83 9.35 1.67
N LYS A 56 -2.82 10.06 0.53
CA LYS A 56 -3.60 11.30 0.36
C LYS A 56 -4.94 11.07 -0.34
N GLY A 57 -5.19 9.87 -0.82
CA GLY A 57 -6.41 9.54 -1.55
C GLY A 57 -6.20 8.34 -2.45
N PHE A 58 -7.10 8.19 -3.41
CA PHE A 58 -7.03 7.07 -4.35
C PHE A 58 -7.56 7.48 -5.73
N LYS A 59 -7.24 6.65 -6.72
CA LYS A 59 -7.85 6.70 -8.04
C LYS A 59 -8.32 5.30 -8.41
N ARG A 60 -9.28 5.21 -9.31
CA ARG A 60 -9.74 3.94 -9.87
C ARG A 60 -9.21 3.79 -11.29
N TYR A 61 -8.69 2.61 -11.60
CA TYR A 61 -8.30 2.26 -12.96
C TYR A 61 -9.48 1.60 -13.67
N HIS A 62 -9.83 2.12 -14.84
CA HIS A 62 -10.96 1.63 -15.64
C HIS A 62 -10.49 0.93 -16.93
N ALA A 63 -9.20 0.89 -17.20
CA ALA A 63 -8.62 0.27 -18.38
C ALA A 63 -7.17 -0.12 -18.11
N VAL A 64 -6.63 -1.02 -18.94
CA VAL A 64 -5.26 -1.48 -18.80
C VAL A 64 -4.24 -0.40 -19.12
N GLU A 65 -4.52 0.45 -20.13
CA GLU A 65 -3.57 1.47 -20.56
C GLU A 65 -3.23 2.47 -19.45
N PRO A 66 -4.21 3.11 -18.78
CA PRO A 66 -3.88 3.99 -17.64
C PRO A 66 -3.12 3.28 -16.52
N PHE A 67 -3.43 1.99 -16.30
CA PHE A 67 -2.70 1.21 -15.31
C PHE A 67 -1.24 1.03 -15.72
N ASP A 68 -0.99 0.60 -16.94
CA ASP A 68 0.38 0.39 -17.43
C ASP A 68 1.16 1.70 -17.56
N ASP A 69 0.49 2.81 -17.88
CA ASP A 69 1.12 4.14 -17.91
C ASP A 69 1.66 4.55 -16.54
N ASP A 70 1.06 4.04 -15.45
CA ASP A 70 1.49 4.31 -14.08
C ASP A 70 2.52 3.30 -13.55
N PHE A 71 3.11 2.47 -14.41
CA PHE A 71 4.02 1.39 -13.96
C PHE A 71 5.14 1.91 -13.04
N LYS A 72 5.76 3.04 -13.37
CA LYS A 72 6.83 3.60 -12.55
C LYS A 72 6.38 3.93 -11.13
N ARG A 73 5.07 4.20 -10.96
CA ARG A 73 4.49 4.58 -9.68
C ARG A 73 4.03 3.36 -8.88
N HIS A 74 3.35 2.37 -9.51
CA HIS A 74 2.84 1.20 -8.81
C HIS A 74 3.79 0.00 -8.84
N ARG A 75 4.63 -0.12 -9.86
CA ARG A 75 5.68 -1.15 -10.02
C ARG A 75 5.12 -2.59 -10.05
N VAL A 76 3.90 -2.75 -10.56
CA VAL A 76 3.26 -4.06 -10.72
C VAL A 76 3.51 -4.55 -12.14
N MET A 77 4.24 -5.66 -12.28
CA MET A 77 4.60 -6.25 -13.58
C MET A 77 3.37 -6.86 -14.24
N ILE A 78 3.41 -6.95 -15.58
CA ILE A 78 2.30 -7.50 -16.36
C ILE A 78 2.01 -8.98 -16.03
N ASP A 79 3.00 -9.73 -15.60
CA ASP A 79 2.86 -11.15 -15.22
C ASP A 79 2.48 -11.33 -13.74
N SER A 80 2.32 -10.26 -13.00
CA SER A 80 1.92 -10.33 -11.60
C SER A 80 0.44 -10.73 -11.46
N PRO A 81 0.09 -11.57 -10.46
CA PRO A 81 -1.31 -11.84 -10.16
C PRO A 81 -2.07 -10.59 -9.70
N TYR A 82 -1.36 -9.52 -9.33
CA TYR A 82 -1.96 -8.25 -8.89
C TYR A 82 -2.10 -7.22 -10.01
N HIS A 83 -1.74 -7.59 -11.25
CA HIS A 83 -1.91 -6.72 -12.41
C HIS A 83 -3.40 -6.46 -12.68
N TYR A 84 -3.71 -5.30 -13.27
CA TYR A 84 -5.08 -4.87 -13.59
C TYR A 84 -5.90 -5.96 -14.27
N LEU A 85 -5.31 -6.68 -15.24
CA LEU A 85 -6.01 -7.71 -16.01
C LEU A 85 -6.48 -8.90 -15.16
N ASN A 86 -5.92 -9.09 -13.97
CA ASN A 86 -6.27 -10.16 -13.05
C ASN A 86 -7.20 -9.71 -11.92
N ARG A 87 -7.70 -8.47 -11.98
CA ARG A 87 -8.54 -7.89 -10.91
C ARG A 87 -9.92 -7.55 -11.46
N LYS A 88 -10.96 -7.80 -10.65
CA LYS A 88 -12.32 -7.34 -10.96
C LYS A 88 -12.44 -5.82 -10.81
N ARG A 89 -11.78 -5.27 -9.82
CA ARG A 89 -11.68 -3.82 -9.57
C ARG A 89 -10.26 -3.50 -9.20
N CYS A 90 -9.74 -2.40 -9.72
CA CYS A 90 -8.38 -2.00 -9.44
C CYS A 90 -8.33 -0.54 -9.03
N PHE A 91 -7.83 -0.30 -7.83
CA PHE A 91 -7.63 1.03 -7.29
C PHE A 91 -6.15 1.25 -7.03
N GLY A 92 -5.74 2.50 -7.10
CA GLY A 92 -4.41 2.93 -6.67
C GLY A 92 -4.53 3.87 -5.49
N TRP A 93 -3.91 3.52 -4.36
CA TRP A 93 -3.83 4.41 -3.21
C TRP A 93 -2.59 5.27 -3.37
N LEU A 94 -2.79 6.59 -3.33
CA LEU A 94 -1.76 7.57 -3.67
C LEU A 94 -0.93 7.90 -2.43
N VAL A 95 0.37 7.64 -2.48
CA VAL A 95 1.28 7.93 -1.36
C VAL A 95 1.52 9.43 -1.30
N ASP A 96 1.32 10.01 -0.11
CA ASP A 96 1.67 11.39 0.20
C ASP A 96 3.08 11.47 0.80
N ASP A 97 3.38 10.58 1.74
CA ASP A 97 4.67 10.54 2.41
C ASP A 97 4.94 9.13 2.95
N ALA A 98 6.21 8.80 3.13
CA ALA A 98 6.63 7.51 3.66
C ALA A 98 7.92 7.63 4.45
N VAL A 99 8.09 6.75 5.45
CA VAL A 99 9.28 6.71 6.30
C VAL A 99 9.76 5.26 6.38
N ASP A 100 11.05 5.07 6.14
CA ASP A 100 11.74 3.78 6.31
C ASP A 100 12.31 3.73 7.74
N PHE A 101 11.93 2.75 8.54
CA PHE A 101 12.48 2.60 9.90
C PHE A 101 13.85 1.96 9.83
N ASP A 102 14.79 2.46 10.66
CA ASP A 102 16.14 1.91 10.75
C ASP A 102 16.10 0.45 11.20
N GLU A 103 15.20 0.13 12.13
CA GLU A 103 15.02 -1.23 12.64
C GLU A 103 13.55 -1.62 12.57
N PRO A 104 13.23 -2.80 12.01
CA PRO A 104 11.86 -3.28 12.00
C PRO A 104 11.34 -3.54 13.42
N LEU A 105 10.03 -3.31 13.60
CA LEU A 105 9.33 -3.67 14.83
C LEU A 105 8.59 -4.97 14.59
N LYS A 106 8.54 -5.85 15.60
CA LYS A 106 7.69 -7.04 15.53
C LYS A 106 6.22 -6.63 15.62
N ALA A 107 5.39 -7.27 14.80
CA ALA A 107 3.96 -6.96 14.73
C ALA A 107 3.12 -8.17 15.05
N GLN A 108 1.93 -7.92 15.61
CA GLN A 108 0.90 -8.93 15.73
C GLN A 108 0.30 -9.21 14.35
N PRO A 109 -0.26 -10.42 14.13
CA PRO A 109 -0.97 -10.69 12.89
C PRO A 109 -2.08 -9.67 12.65
N MET A 110 -2.39 -9.43 11.36
CA MET A 110 -3.53 -8.61 11.01
C MET A 110 -4.81 -9.26 11.54
N LYS A 111 -5.65 -8.47 12.21
CA LYS A 111 -6.98 -8.91 12.67
C LYS A 111 -8.01 -8.78 11.58
N SER A 112 -7.83 -7.77 10.72
CA SER A 112 -8.74 -7.50 9.61
C SER A 112 -8.31 -8.28 8.37
N GLN A 113 -9.29 -8.84 7.66
CA GLN A 113 -9.06 -9.41 6.34
C GLN A 113 -8.92 -8.35 5.25
N PHE A 114 -9.11 -7.06 5.57
CA PHE A 114 -9.11 -5.97 4.61
C PHE A 114 -7.78 -5.21 4.51
N ARG A 115 -6.70 -5.73 5.03
CA ARG A 115 -5.36 -5.12 4.96
C ARG A 115 -5.18 -3.84 5.77
N LEU A 116 -6.23 -3.29 6.35
CA LEU A 116 -6.19 -2.03 7.11
C LEU A 116 -6.79 -2.24 8.49
N GLU A 117 -6.11 -1.73 9.51
CA GLU A 117 -6.58 -1.76 10.90
C GLU A 117 -6.30 -0.43 11.58
N THR A 118 -7.23 0.00 12.43
CA THR A 118 -6.96 1.07 13.40
C THR A 118 -6.38 0.46 14.68
N TYR A 119 -5.52 1.19 15.31
CA TYR A 119 -5.01 0.82 16.64
C TYR A 119 -6.03 1.10 17.73
#